data_996b11e86f880b25f421bfa33abc0b2e
#
_entry.id   996b11e86f880b25f421bfa33abc0b2e
#
_cell.length_a   1.000
_cell.length_b   1.000
_cell.length_c   1.000
_cell.angle_alpha   90.00
_cell.angle_beta   90.00
_cell.angle_gamma   90.00
#
_symmetry.space_group_name_H-M   'P 1'
#
loop_
_entity.id
_entity.type
_entity.pdbx_description
1 polymer ?
#
loop_
_entity_poly.entity_id
_entity_poly.type
_entity_poly.pdbx_seq_one_letter_code
_entity_poly.pdbx_strand_id
1 'polypeptide(L)'
;MLHILLVEDNGADVLIVREAIRHSSVEADVMIAYDGEQALRLLNEFQFKPDFIILDLNVPKFSGLEILRRYRASEGPPVVVLTSSLNPHERQRAMELGVKEYLTKSTDIDEYMNTVQRAVERWMPSAGAAGVN
;
A
#
# COMPACT_ATOMS: atom_id res chain seq x y z
N MET A 1 -13.53 -12.17 0.93
CA MET A 1 -12.32 -11.76 1.68
C MET A 1 -11.61 -10.63 0.93
N LEU A 2 -11.32 -9.55 1.62
CA LEU A 2 -10.59 -8.44 1.04
C LEU A 2 -9.10 -8.76 0.98
N HIS A 3 -8.41 -8.20 0.00
CA HIS A 3 -7.00 -8.46 -0.25
C HIS A 3 -6.21 -7.16 -0.30
N ILE A 4 -5.12 -7.12 0.45
CA ILE A 4 -4.19 -5.99 0.45
C ILE A 4 -2.87 -6.44 -0.15
N LEU A 5 -2.33 -5.67 -1.06
CA LEU A 5 -0.96 -5.86 -1.52
C LEU A 5 -0.06 -4.87 -0.77
N LEU A 6 0.92 -5.40 -0.06
CA LEU A 6 1.93 -4.61 0.63
C LEU A 6 3.26 -4.75 -0.12
N VAL A 7 3.75 -3.65 -0.64
CA VAL A 7 5.05 -3.62 -1.33
C VAL A 7 6.07 -3.02 -0.38
N GLU A 8 6.90 -3.86 0.21
CA GLU A 8 7.82 -3.48 1.28
C GLU A 8 8.92 -4.54 1.40
N ASP A 9 10.17 -4.12 1.43
CA ASP A 9 11.31 -5.04 1.53
C ASP A 9 11.86 -5.19 2.96
N ASN A 10 11.50 -4.31 3.86
CA ASN A 10 12.00 -4.34 5.25
C ASN A 10 11.08 -5.19 6.12
N GLY A 11 11.64 -6.26 6.70
CA GLY A 11 10.86 -7.19 7.50
C GLY A 11 10.21 -6.57 8.73
N ALA A 12 10.88 -5.62 9.36
CA ALA A 12 10.32 -4.93 10.54
C ALA A 12 9.10 -4.09 10.14
N ASP A 13 9.20 -3.38 9.01
CA ASP A 13 8.07 -2.61 8.49
C ASP A 13 6.90 -3.52 8.11
N VAL A 14 7.19 -4.67 7.50
CA VAL A 14 6.15 -5.64 7.16
C VAL A 14 5.39 -6.06 8.42
N LEU A 15 6.10 -6.36 9.50
CA LEU A 15 5.47 -6.76 10.76
C LEU A 15 4.59 -5.65 11.33
N ILE A 16 5.07 -4.42 11.31
CA ILE A 16 4.33 -3.27 11.85
C ILE A 16 3.04 -3.06 11.04
N VAL A 17 3.14 -3.08 9.72
CA VAL A 17 1.98 -2.87 8.87
C VAL A 17 0.96 -4.00 9.03
N ARG A 18 1.41 -5.24 9.05
CA ARG A 18 0.52 -6.38 9.24
C ARG A 18 -0.21 -6.30 10.59
N GLU A 19 0.52 -5.93 11.63
CA GLU A 19 -0.07 -5.79 12.96
C GLU A 19 -1.10 -4.67 13.00
N ALA A 20 -0.81 -3.55 12.34
CA ALA A 20 -1.76 -2.44 12.24
C ALA A 20 -3.04 -2.86 11.52
N ILE A 21 -2.92 -3.62 10.44
CA ILE A 21 -4.07 -4.13 9.71
C ILE A 21 -4.89 -5.08 10.60
N ARG A 22 -4.20 -5.95 11.33
CA ARG A 22 -4.86 -6.89 12.23
C ARG A 22 -5.67 -6.19 13.31
N HIS A 23 -5.18 -5.05 13.79
CA HIS A 23 -5.88 -4.26 14.82
C HIS A 23 -6.95 -3.32 14.24
N SER A 24 -7.01 -3.21 12.92
CA SER A 24 -8.03 -2.36 12.29
C SER A 24 -9.40 -3.04 12.30
N SER A 25 -10.42 -2.30 11.91
CA SER A 25 -11.76 -2.85 11.74
C SER A 25 -11.92 -3.65 10.45
N VAL A 26 -10.88 -3.72 9.64
CA VAL A 26 -10.92 -4.38 8.34
C VAL A 26 -10.32 -5.78 8.43
N GLU A 27 -11.05 -6.77 7.91
CA GLU A 27 -10.53 -8.13 7.76
C GLU A 27 -10.02 -8.32 6.34
N ALA A 28 -8.74 -8.60 6.21
CA ALA A 28 -8.11 -8.73 4.91
C ALA A 28 -6.93 -9.69 4.95
N ASP A 29 -6.71 -10.38 3.84
CA ASP A 29 -5.47 -11.10 3.61
C ASP A 29 -4.43 -10.15 3.06
N VAL A 30 -3.19 -10.30 3.49
CA VAL A 30 -2.08 -9.45 3.03
C VAL A 30 -1.12 -10.28 2.20
N MET A 31 -0.95 -9.89 0.95
CA MET A 31 0.07 -10.42 0.06
C MET A 31 1.25 -9.46 0.07
N ILE A 32 2.46 -9.99 0.22
CA ILE A 32 3.65 -9.15 0.31
C ILE A 32 4.49 -9.29 -0.94
N ALA A 33 4.88 -8.16 -1.53
CA ALA A 33 5.89 -8.10 -2.56
C ALA A 33 7.13 -7.43 -1.95
N TYR A 34 8.27 -8.08 -2.04
CA TYR A 34 9.49 -7.61 -1.41
C TYR A 34 10.32 -6.69 -2.30
N ASP A 35 9.94 -6.56 -3.57
CA ASP A 35 10.58 -5.64 -4.50
C ASP A 35 9.59 -5.27 -5.61
N GLY A 36 10.00 -4.31 -6.44
CA GLY A 36 9.14 -3.82 -7.50
C GLY A 36 8.86 -4.84 -8.60
N GLU A 37 9.80 -5.74 -8.86
CA GLU A 37 9.60 -6.79 -9.84
C GLU A 37 8.51 -7.75 -9.39
N GLN A 38 8.56 -8.20 -8.14
CA GLN A 38 7.52 -9.06 -7.58
C GLN A 38 6.15 -8.38 -7.63
N ALA A 39 6.10 -7.09 -7.27
CA ALA A 39 4.85 -6.35 -7.28
C ALA A 39 4.23 -6.32 -8.67
N LEU A 40 5.02 -5.99 -9.69
CA LEU A 40 4.52 -5.93 -11.05
C LEU A 40 4.13 -7.29 -11.61
N ARG A 41 4.87 -8.33 -11.24
CA ARG A 41 4.51 -9.70 -11.65
C ARG A 41 3.17 -10.13 -11.04
N LEU A 42 2.97 -9.85 -9.77
CA LEU A 42 1.69 -10.17 -9.12
C LEU A 42 0.53 -9.45 -9.80
N LEU A 43 0.71 -8.18 -10.11
CA LEU A 43 -0.35 -7.37 -10.67
C LEU A 43 -0.61 -7.67 -12.15
N ASN A 44 0.43 -7.97 -12.92
CA ASN A 44 0.33 -8.11 -14.37
C ASN A 44 0.32 -9.57 -14.85
N GLU A 45 1.25 -10.40 -14.34
CA GLU A 45 1.38 -11.77 -14.82
C GLU A 45 0.43 -12.73 -14.12
N PHE A 46 0.32 -12.62 -12.81
CA PHE A 46 -0.54 -13.52 -12.05
C PHE A 46 -1.95 -12.95 -11.88
N GLN A 47 -2.20 -11.76 -12.40
CA GLN A 47 -3.49 -11.09 -12.34
C GLN A 47 -4.07 -11.03 -10.92
N PHE A 48 -3.19 -10.82 -9.95
CA PHE A 48 -3.63 -10.60 -8.59
C PHE A 48 -4.35 -9.25 -8.53
N LYS A 49 -5.59 -9.25 -8.05
CA LYS A 49 -6.42 -8.05 -8.00
C LYS A 49 -6.65 -7.65 -6.54
N PRO A 50 -5.74 -6.86 -5.96
CA PRO A 50 -5.94 -6.41 -4.60
C PRO A 50 -7.06 -5.38 -4.51
N ASP A 51 -7.64 -5.27 -3.35
CA ASP A 51 -8.64 -4.24 -3.06
C ASP A 51 -7.99 -2.95 -2.60
N PHE A 52 -6.72 -3.03 -2.18
CA PHE A 52 -5.99 -1.90 -1.63
C PHE A 52 -4.49 -2.18 -1.73
N ILE A 53 -3.70 -1.17 -2.02
CA ILE A 53 -2.25 -1.30 -2.14
C ILE A 53 -1.56 -0.33 -1.18
N ILE A 54 -0.64 -0.86 -0.37
CA ILE A 54 0.26 -0.05 0.45
C ILE A 54 1.65 -0.18 -0.17
N LEU A 55 2.24 0.95 -0.54
CA LEU A 55 3.46 0.96 -1.34
C LEU A 55 4.55 1.80 -0.69
N ASP A 56 5.71 1.18 -0.43
CA ASP A 56 6.91 1.92 -0.09
C ASP A 56 7.60 2.32 -1.39
N LEU A 57 8.03 3.57 -1.48
CA LEU A 57 8.71 4.07 -2.68
C LEU A 57 10.15 3.58 -2.81
N ASN A 58 10.77 3.15 -1.72
CA ASN A 58 12.18 2.78 -1.69
C ASN A 58 12.40 1.27 -1.67
N VAL A 59 11.71 0.54 -2.54
CA VAL A 59 11.93 -0.90 -2.69
C VAL A 59 12.97 -1.17 -3.78
N PRO A 60 13.67 -2.32 -3.71
CA PRO A 60 14.64 -2.69 -4.75
C PRO A 60 14.01 -2.95 -6.10
N LYS A 61 14.85 -2.95 -7.11
CA LYS A 61 14.58 -3.24 -8.53
C LYS A 61 13.82 -2.14 -9.21
N PHE A 62 12.50 -2.05 -9.02
CA PHE A 62 11.75 -0.91 -9.53
C PHE A 62 11.33 -0.05 -8.36
N SER A 63 11.60 1.26 -8.42
CA SER A 63 11.14 2.17 -7.38
C SER A 63 9.62 2.21 -7.34
N GLY A 64 9.07 2.67 -6.20
CA GLY A 64 7.63 2.81 -6.08
C GLY A 64 7.01 3.72 -7.13
N LEU A 65 7.71 4.79 -7.51
CA LEU A 65 7.22 5.67 -8.58
C LEU A 65 7.13 4.94 -9.92
N GLU A 66 8.10 4.09 -10.22
CA GLU A 66 8.06 3.30 -11.44
C GLU A 66 6.93 2.28 -11.43
N ILE A 67 6.68 1.67 -10.27
CA ILE A 67 5.54 0.77 -10.10
C ILE A 67 4.23 1.51 -10.38
N LEU A 68 4.08 2.70 -9.83
CA LEU A 68 2.87 3.51 -10.02
C LEU A 68 2.64 3.86 -11.48
N ARG A 69 3.71 4.21 -12.19
CA ARG A 69 3.62 4.53 -13.61
C ARG A 69 3.20 3.32 -14.43
N ARG A 70 3.80 2.16 -14.18
CA ARG A 70 3.53 0.94 -14.95
C ARG A 70 2.17 0.34 -14.62
N TYR A 71 1.74 0.44 -13.39
CA TYR A 71 0.48 -0.14 -12.97
C TYR A 71 -0.73 0.76 -13.26
N ARG A 72 -0.52 2.05 -13.49
CA ARG A 72 -1.60 3.03 -13.67
C ARG A 72 -2.50 3.08 -12.44
N ALA A 73 -1.93 3.51 -11.34
CA ALA A 73 -2.61 3.54 -10.04
C ALA A 73 -3.93 4.31 -10.07
N SER A 74 -4.07 5.31 -10.94
CA SER A 74 -5.30 6.10 -11.05
C SER A 74 -6.49 5.31 -11.59
N GLU A 75 -6.25 4.17 -12.21
CA GLU A 75 -7.29 3.34 -12.82
C GLU A 75 -7.59 2.07 -12.03
N GLY A 76 -6.84 1.80 -10.98
CA GLY A 76 -6.96 0.58 -10.21
C GLY A 76 -7.50 0.82 -8.81
N PRO A 77 -7.27 -0.13 -7.90
CA PRO A 77 -7.66 0.04 -6.51
C PRO A 77 -6.91 1.18 -5.85
N PRO A 78 -7.39 1.69 -4.71
CA PRO A 78 -6.68 2.77 -4.02
C PRO A 78 -5.27 2.36 -3.62
N VAL A 79 -4.32 3.27 -3.85
CA VAL A 79 -2.93 3.10 -3.47
C VAL A 79 -2.58 4.17 -2.45
N VAL A 80 -1.98 3.74 -1.35
CA VAL A 80 -1.45 4.64 -0.33
C VAL A 80 0.06 4.40 -0.27
N VAL A 81 0.82 5.49 -0.31
CA VAL A 81 2.27 5.41 -0.13
C VAL A 81 2.60 5.50 1.35
N LEU A 82 3.49 4.64 1.81
CA LEU A 82 3.97 4.62 3.18
C LEU A 82 5.49 4.54 3.12
N THR A 83 6.18 5.64 3.37
CA THR A 83 7.62 5.72 3.15
C THR A 83 8.30 6.58 4.21
N SER A 84 9.60 6.35 4.43
CA SER A 84 10.40 7.22 5.28
C SER A 84 10.97 8.42 4.52
N SER A 85 10.78 8.49 3.20
CA SER A 85 11.27 9.61 2.41
C SER A 85 10.50 10.89 2.71
N LEU A 86 11.24 12.00 2.89
CA LEU A 86 10.65 13.32 3.10
C LEU A 86 10.82 14.21 1.87
N ASN A 87 11.18 13.63 0.73
CA ASN A 87 11.42 14.37 -0.49
C ASN A 87 10.10 14.90 -1.07
N PRO A 88 9.90 16.23 -1.13
CA PRO A 88 8.63 16.79 -1.62
C PRO A 88 8.37 16.50 -3.10
N HIS A 89 9.42 16.30 -3.89
CA HIS A 89 9.26 15.94 -5.31
C HIS A 89 8.68 14.54 -5.47
N GLU A 90 9.11 13.60 -4.65
CA GLU A 90 8.54 12.26 -4.67
C GLU A 90 7.07 12.28 -4.29
N ARG A 91 6.73 13.05 -3.28
CA ARG A 91 5.33 13.20 -2.86
C ARG A 91 4.47 13.76 -4.00
N GLN A 92 4.94 14.82 -4.62
CA GLN A 92 4.22 15.45 -5.73
C GLN A 92 4.01 14.48 -6.87
N ARG A 93 5.07 13.76 -7.26
CA ARG A 93 5.00 12.79 -8.35
C ARG A 93 4.03 11.65 -8.02
N ALA A 94 4.07 11.14 -6.81
CA ALA A 94 3.16 10.07 -6.39
C ALA A 94 1.71 10.52 -6.47
N MET A 95 1.42 11.73 -5.98
CA MET A 95 0.06 12.26 -6.04
C MET A 95 -0.41 12.49 -7.48
N GLU A 96 0.48 12.96 -8.35
CA GLU A 96 0.17 13.12 -9.78
C GLU A 96 -0.14 11.78 -10.44
N LEU A 97 0.47 10.70 -9.96
CA LEU A 97 0.26 9.36 -10.49
C LEU A 97 -0.97 8.66 -9.91
N GLY A 98 -1.75 9.35 -9.09
CA GLY A 98 -3.05 8.85 -8.65
C GLY A 98 -3.09 8.21 -7.27
N VAL A 99 -2.06 8.38 -6.47
CA VAL A 99 -2.02 7.89 -5.09
C VAL A 99 -3.06 8.65 -4.25
N LYS A 100 -3.76 7.93 -3.38
CA LYS A 100 -4.80 8.53 -2.54
C LYS A 100 -4.24 9.30 -1.35
N GLU A 101 -3.17 8.77 -0.74
CA GLU A 101 -2.49 9.44 0.36
C GLU A 101 -1.01 9.14 0.31
N TYR A 102 -0.23 10.08 0.82
CA TYR A 102 1.21 9.90 0.96
C TYR A 102 1.53 10.03 2.45
N LEU A 103 1.89 8.92 3.06
CA LEU A 103 2.11 8.84 4.50
C LEU A 103 3.59 8.61 4.78
N THR A 104 4.09 9.29 5.81
CA THR A 104 5.47 9.12 6.24
C THR A 104 5.53 8.14 7.40
N LYS A 105 6.47 7.20 7.34
CA LYS A 105 6.70 6.26 8.45
C LYS A 105 7.20 7.05 9.65
N SER A 106 6.53 6.89 10.78
CA SER A 106 6.95 7.51 12.03
C SER A 106 8.02 6.66 12.71
N THR A 107 8.91 7.32 13.46
CA THR A 107 9.87 6.61 14.32
C THR A 107 9.19 6.12 15.60
N ASP A 108 8.03 6.66 15.93
CA ASP A 108 7.20 6.19 17.03
C ASP A 108 6.31 5.07 16.52
N ILE A 109 6.47 3.86 17.05
CA ILE A 109 5.76 2.68 16.56
C ILE A 109 4.25 2.81 16.73
N ASP A 110 3.78 3.36 17.84
CA ASP A 110 2.35 3.52 18.05
C ASP A 110 1.75 4.49 17.05
N GLU A 111 2.44 5.59 16.77
CA GLU A 111 2.01 6.54 15.76
C GLU A 111 2.02 5.91 14.36
N TYR A 112 3.05 5.15 14.05
CA TYR A 112 3.17 4.43 12.78
C TYR A 112 1.98 3.48 12.60
N MET A 113 1.69 2.67 13.60
CA MET A 113 0.57 1.75 13.54
C MET A 113 -0.76 2.46 13.39
N ASN A 114 -0.96 3.55 14.13
CA ASN A 114 -2.18 4.34 14.02
C ASN A 114 -2.36 4.95 12.64
N THR A 115 -1.27 5.42 12.04
CA THR A 115 -1.28 5.98 10.68
C THR A 115 -1.76 4.94 9.67
N VAL A 116 -1.19 3.73 9.73
CA VAL A 116 -1.56 2.65 8.82
C VAL A 116 -3.00 2.22 9.06
N GLN A 117 -3.38 2.05 10.31
CA GLN A 117 -4.72 1.62 10.67
C GLN A 117 -5.79 2.58 10.13
N ARG A 118 -5.56 3.88 10.30
CA ARG A 118 -6.50 4.90 9.80
C ARG A 118 -6.60 4.89 8.28
N ALA A 119 -5.46 4.73 7.61
CA ALA A 119 -5.45 4.70 6.14
C ALA A 119 -6.20 3.49 5.60
N VAL A 120 -5.97 2.33 6.19
CA VAL A 120 -6.68 1.11 5.80
C VAL A 120 -8.18 1.28 5.99
N GLU A 121 -8.59 1.81 7.14
CA GLU A 121 -10.02 2.01 7.44
C GLU A 121 -10.65 3.06 6.54
N ARG A 122 -9.88 4.03 6.08
CA ARG A 122 -10.37 5.10 5.21
C ARG A 122 -10.54 4.65 3.76
N TRP A 123 -9.58 3.92 3.23
CA TRP A 123 -9.53 3.65 1.80
C TRP A 123 -9.93 2.23 1.41
N MET A 124 -9.91 1.29 2.34
CA MET A 124 -10.31 -0.06 2.04
C MET A 124 -11.81 -0.12 1.78
N PRO A 125 -12.25 -0.81 0.71
CA PRO A 125 -13.68 -0.90 0.47
C PRO A 125 -14.38 -1.67 1.60
N SER A 126 -15.59 -1.24 1.93
CA SER A 126 -16.38 -1.91 2.96
C SER A 126 -16.83 -3.27 2.44
N ALA A 127 -16.59 -4.33 3.25
CA ALA A 127 -17.08 -5.66 2.90
C ALA A 127 -18.60 -5.69 2.81
N GLY A 128 -19.29 -4.92 3.67
CA GLY A 128 -20.74 -4.79 3.62
C GLY A 128 -21.22 -4.14 2.34
N ALA A 129 -20.54 -3.09 1.88
CA ALA A 129 -20.90 -2.42 0.65
C ALA A 129 -20.68 -3.36 -0.56
N ALA A 130 -19.62 -4.15 -0.54
CA ALA A 130 -19.35 -5.10 -1.60
C ALA A 130 -20.37 -6.24 -1.62
N GLY A 131 -20.86 -6.64 -0.47
CA GLY A 131 -21.80 -7.75 -0.35
C GLY A 131 -23.26 -7.38 -0.56
N VAL A 132 -23.59 -6.11 -0.48
CA VAL A 132 -24.97 -5.65 -0.58
C VAL A 132 -25.45 -5.52 -2.02
N ASN A 133 -24.56 -5.36 -2.91
CA ASN A 133 -24.93 -5.17 -4.33
C ASN A 133 -25.29 -6.45 -5.06
#